data_c12e3b712fe84af64f3fae07806e29d1
#
_entry.id   c12e3b712fe84af64f3fae07806e29d1
#
_cell.length_a   1.000
_cell.length_b   1.000
_cell.length_c   1.000
_cell.angle_alpha   90.00
_cell.angle_beta   90.00
_cell.angle_gamma   90.00
#
_symmetry.space_group_name_H-M   'P 1'
#
loop_
_entity.id
_entity.type
_entity.pdbx_description
1 polymer ?
#
loop_
_entity_poly.entity_id
_entity_poly.type
_entity_poly.pdbx_seq_one_letter_code
_entity_poly.pdbx_strand_id
1 'polypeptide(L)'
;MELAVDHEKKNINNVFNTWYLDNKEVTFSCKPFKGMDTCDTLIIGGGIAGLSLKYMLDQNNISSILVEQNTIASGASGMNGGFCSSGWSLDQEIIEKKLGLKKSKEFFQISLNGLNWLKSICKECSPSISQFREGILSVHFSEKIKYLETLCNKFNENYGVNNIFLKKEDLARNINSPLYSSGILDNEAFQFNPLNIMLFIAEKLIINNNSIFEYSKVKKIKKKKSEFYIEISNGGVIRARRVVLATGGYLSEISGININKYLFKFITSIAVTEPVCSKTFKNNISTNYAIHDNRRAGNYFRFLPDGRLLWGRDIRSVGKFSRNPKPFFMHIDI
;
A
#
# COMPACT_ATOMS: atom_id res chain seq x y z
N MET A 1 -30.12 -0.58 2.64
CA MET A 1 -29.88 -0.05 1.28
C MET A 1 -29.04 -1.08 0.56
N GLU A 2 -29.67 -1.91 -0.28
CA GLU A 2 -29.00 -2.95 -1.06
C GLU A 2 -28.31 -2.31 -2.27
N LEU A 3 -27.03 -2.51 -2.38
CA LEU A 3 -26.24 -2.08 -3.55
C LEU A 3 -26.30 -3.19 -4.60
N ALA A 4 -27.05 -2.96 -5.66
CA ALA A 4 -27.06 -3.81 -6.83
C ALA A 4 -25.73 -3.63 -7.59
N VAL A 5 -24.96 -4.68 -7.73
CA VAL A 5 -23.80 -4.75 -8.64
C VAL A 5 -24.25 -5.44 -9.91
N ASP A 6 -24.23 -4.70 -11.00
CA ASP A 6 -24.56 -5.18 -12.33
C ASP A 6 -23.48 -6.16 -12.83
N HIS A 7 -23.90 -7.39 -13.11
CA HIS A 7 -23.05 -8.51 -13.50
C HIS A 7 -23.18 -8.80 -14.99
N GLU A 8 -22.64 -7.95 -15.86
CA GLU A 8 -22.35 -8.43 -17.24
C GLU A 8 -21.15 -7.70 -17.85
N LYS A 9 -19.99 -8.33 -17.72
CA LYS A 9 -18.98 -8.46 -18.81
C LYS A 9 -17.94 -9.48 -18.40
N LYS A 10 -18.15 -10.70 -18.87
CA LYS A 10 -17.17 -11.80 -18.81
C LYS A 10 -16.00 -11.52 -19.76
N ASN A 11 -14.83 -11.83 -19.22
CA ASN A 11 -13.59 -12.27 -19.84
C ASN A 11 -12.50 -11.26 -20.13
N ILE A 12 -11.40 -11.70 -19.65
CA ILE A 12 -9.98 -11.57 -19.98
C ILE A 12 -9.21 -10.79 -18.93
N ASN A 13 -8.38 -11.57 -18.19
CA ASN A 13 -7.42 -11.12 -17.18
C ASN A 13 -8.02 -10.69 -15.84
N ASN A 14 -7.72 -11.42 -14.79
CA ASN A 14 -7.98 -11.24 -13.37
C ASN A 14 -7.68 -9.83 -12.81
N VAL A 15 -8.16 -8.77 -13.43
CA VAL A 15 -8.12 -7.40 -12.96
C VAL A 15 -9.45 -7.14 -12.29
N PHE A 16 -9.44 -7.00 -10.98
CA PHE A 16 -10.64 -6.59 -10.24
C PHE A 16 -11.04 -5.19 -10.72
N ASN A 17 -12.31 -5.03 -11.09
CA ASN A 17 -12.86 -3.70 -11.37
C ASN A 17 -12.86 -2.91 -10.05
N THR A 18 -12.12 -1.83 -9.99
CA THR A 18 -11.94 -1.01 -8.77
C THR A 18 -12.16 0.46 -9.10
N TRP A 19 -12.61 1.23 -8.12
CA TRP A 19 -12.72 2.68 -8.27
C TRP A 19 -11.42 3.32 -8.78
N TYR A 20 -10.27 2.79 -8.36
CA TYR A 20 -8.98 3.29 -8.83
C TYR A 20 -8.74 3.06 -10.32
N LEU A 21 -9.22 1.93 -10.88
CA LEU A 21 -9.11 1.66 -12.32
C LEU A 21 -10.04 2.55 -13.14
N ASP A 22 -11.26 2.80 -12.64
CA ASP A 22 -12.21 3.70 -13.29
C ASP A 22 -11.72 5.15 -13.29
N ASN A 23 -10.89 5.52 -12.29
CA ASN A 23 -10.32 6.87 -12.12
C ASN A 23 -8.80 6.89 -12.38
N LYS A 24 -8.33 6.02 -13.27
CA LYS A 24 -6.94 5.96 -13.67
C LYS A 24 -6.61 7.10 -14.64
N GLU A 25 -5.69 7.99 -14.24
CA GLU A 25 -5.26 9.13 -15.04
C GLU A 25 -3.93 8.89 -15.76
N VAL A 26 -3.07 8.04 -15.19
CA VAL A 26 -1.78 7.70 -15.79
C VAL A 26 -1.94 6.45 -16.65
N THR A 27 -1.60 6.56 -17.92
CA THR A 27 -1.67 5.43 -18.86
C THR A 27 -0.30 5.16 -19.47
N PHE A 28 0.21 3.99 -19.25
CA PHE A 28 1.37 3.49 -19.98
C PHE A 28 1.24 1.98 -20.19
N SER A 29 2.06 1.43 -21.04
CA SER A 29 2.16 -0.02 -21.25
C SER A 29 3.61 -0.42 -21.43
N CYS A 30 3.98 -1.53 -20.84
CA CYS A 30 5.28 -2.15 -21.04
C CYS A 30 5.15 -3.40 -21.89
N LYS A 31 6.13 -3.63 -22.74
CA LYS A 31 6.20 -4.86 -23.54
C LYS A 31 6.57 -6.05 -22.64
N PRO A 32 6.09 -7.25 -22.94
CA PRO A 32 6.61 -8.46 -22.32
C PRO A 32 8.10 -8.63 -22.60
N PHE A 33 8.82 -9.14 -21.61
CA PHE A 33 10.23 -9.49 -21.79
C PHE A 33 10.38 -10.60 -22.84
N LYS A 34 11.33 -10.43 -23.76
CA LYS A 34 11.64 -11.44 -24.79
C LYS A 34 13.17 -11.58 -24.94
N GLY A 35 13.58 -12.78 -25.36
CA GLY A 35 14.98 -13.04 -25.63
C GLY A 35 15.83 -13.27 -24.39
N MET A 36 17.06 -12.80 -24.42
CA MET A 36 18.04 -12.97 -23.33
C MET A 36 18.63 -11.61 -22.93
N ASP A 37 18.76 -11.39 -21.64
CA ASP A 37 19.38 -10.17 -21.10
C ASP A 37 20.13 -10.44 -19.80
N THR A 38 20.94 -9.47 -19.37
CA THR A 38 21.72 -9.55 -18.14
C THR A 38 21.62 -8.26 -17.33
N CYS A 39 21.57 -8.39 -16.01
CA CYS A 39 21.57 -7.24 -15.10
C CYS A 39 22.33 -7.56 -13.81
N ASP A 40 22.65 -6.53 -13.04
CA ASP A 40 23.16 -6.74 -11.69
C ASP A 40 22.06 -7.24 -10.77
N THR A 41 20.88 -6.61 -10.81
CA THR A 41 19.77 -6.93 -9.93
C THR A 41 18.48 -7.15 -10.74
N LEU A 42 17.88 -8.34 -10.62
CA LEU A 42 16.54 -8.62 -11.10
C LEU A 42 15.52 -8.40 -9.98
N ILE A 43 14.48 -7.62 -10.26
CA ILE A 43 13.36 -7.36 -9.37
C ILE A 43 12.14 -8.10 -9.92
N ILE A 44 11.52 -8.95 -9.11
CA ILE A 44 10.32 -9.72 -9.47
C ILE A 44 9.13 -9.16 -8.72
N GLY A 45 8.24 -8.47 -9.42
CA GLY A 45 7.03 -7.84 -8.92
C GLY A 45 7.02 -6.32 -9.09
N GLY A 46 6.00 -5.82 -9.78
CA GLY A 46 5.77 -4.41 -10.12
C GLY A 46 4.88 -3.65 -9.14
N GLY A 47 4.91 -4.03 -7.85
CA GLY A 47 4.25 -3.29 -6.77
C GLY A 47 5.15 -2.20 -6.17
N ILE A 48 4.69 -1.57 -5.08
CA ILE A 48 5.40 -0.44 -4.44
C ILE A 48 6.85 -0.80 -4.09
N ALA A 49 7.08 -1.98 -3.50
CA ALA A 49 8.43 -2.39 -3.11
C ALA A 49 9.36 -2.56 -4.32
N GLY A 50 8.87 -3.18 -5.40
CA GLY A 50 9.66 -3.37 -6.63
C GLY A 50 9.95 -2.05 -7.34
N LEU A 51 8.95 -1.19 -7.50
CA LEU A 51 9.11 0.12 -8.14
C LEU A 51 10.02 1.05 -7.33
N SER A 52 9.86 1.10 -6.01
CA SER A 52 10.72 1.92 -5.14
C SER A 52 12.18 1.44 -5.22
N LEU A 53 12.40 0.13 -5.17
CA LEU A 53 13.73 -0.43 -5.30
C LEU A 53 14.34 -0.12 -6.69
N LYS A 54 13.56 -0.31 -7.76
CA LYS A 54 13.99 0.02 -9.12
C LYS A 54 14.41 1.48 -9.23
N TYR A 55 13.57 2.39 -8.68
CA TYR A 55 13.86 3.81 -8.65
C TYR A 55 15.20 4.11 -7.95
N MET A 56 15.41 3.54 -6.76
CA MET A 56 16.64 3.75 -6.00
C MET A 56 17.87 3.17 -6.67
N LEU A 57 17.77 2.00 -7.33
CA LEU A 57 18.87 1.41 -8.07
C LEU A 57 19.26 2.26 -9.28
N ASP A 58 18.28 2.77 -10.03
CA ASP A 58 18.53 3.64 -11.18
C ASP A 58 19.17 4.97 -10.77
N GLN A 59 18.74 5.58 -9.67
CA GLN A 59 19.37 6.78 -9.11
C GLN A 59 20.84 6.56 -8.72
N ASN A 60 21.20 5.33 -8.40
CA ASN A 60 22.60 4.95 -8.06
C ASN A 60 23.35 4.30 -9.22
N ASN A 61 22.83 4.37 -10.44
CA ASN A 61 23.43 3.78 -11.65
C ASN A 61 23.69 2.26 -11.52
N ILE A 62 22.87 1.54 -10.76
CA ILE A 62 22.95 0.09 -10.62
C ILE A 62 22.03 -0.55 -11.67
N SER A 63 22.60 -1.34 -12.57
CA SER A 63 21.86 -2.05 -13.62
C SER A 63 20.80 -2.96 -13.01
N SER A 64 19.53 -2.73 -13.35
CA SER A 64 18.43 -3.51 -12.85
C SER A 64 17.32 -3.71 -13.88
N ILE A 65 16.67 -4.88 -13.83
CA ILE A 65 15.51 -5.23 -14.63
C ILE A 65 14.37 -5.52 -13.66
N LEU A 66 13.17 -5.01 -13.95
CA LEU A 66 11.94 -5.33 -13.23
C LEU A 66 10.99 -6.12 -14.13
N VAL A 67 10.51 -7.26 -13.64
CA VAL A 67 9.50 -8.08 -14.32
C VAL A 67 8.24 -8.21 -13.47
N GLU A 68 7.09 -8.00 -14.09
CA GLU A 68 5.76 -8.14 -13.48
C GLU A 68 4.96 -9.20 -14.27
N GLN A 69 4.25 -10.07 -13.57
CA GLN A 69 3.48 -11.13 -14.20
C GLN A 69 2.22 -10.64 -14.91
N ASN A 70 1.62 -9.56 -14.45
CA ASN A 70 0.45 -8.90 -15.00
C ASN A 70 0.82 -7.48 -15.44
N THR A 71 0.03 -6.49 -15.05
CA THR A 71 0.34 -5.07 -15.21
C THR A 71 0.91 -4.48 -13.90
N ILE A 72 1.66 -3.40 -14.02
CA ILE A 72 2.19 -2.67 -12.87
C ILE A 72 1.06 -2.30 -11.90
N ALA A 73 1.33 -2.48 -10.62
CA ALA A 73 0.42 -2.17 -9.52
C ALA A 73 -0.93 -2.91 -9.54
N SER A 74 -1.13 -3.94 -10.38
CA SER A 74 -2.37 -4.72 -10.44
C SER A 74 -2.66 -5.56 -9.20
N GLY A 75 -1.72 -5.65 -8.25
CA GLY A 75 -1.89 -6.30 -6.96
C GLY A 75 -2.25 -5.32 -5.83
N ALA A 76 -1.96 -5.70 -4.59
CA ALA A 76 -2.30 -4.95 -3.38
C ALA A 76 -1.78 -3.50 -3.39
N SER A 77 -0.68 -3.22 -4.11
CA SER A 77 -0.10 -1.87 -4.18
C SER A 77 -1.00 -0.85 -4.89
N GLY A 78 -1.80 -1.27 -5.87
CA GLY A 78 -2.78 -0.40 -6.55
C GLY A 78 -4.21 -0.53 -6.00
N MET A 79 -4.44 -1.41 -5.02
CA MET A 79 -5.77 -1.74 -4.50
C MET A 79 -5.82 -1.65 -2.96
N ASN A 80 -5.21 -0.64 -2.37
CA ASN A 80 -5.20 -0.43 -0.92
C ASN A 80 -5.90 0.87 -0.52
N GLY A 81 -5.97 1.16 0.76
CA GLY A 81 -6.64 2.36 1.27
C GLY A 81 -6.01 3.69 0.86
N GLY A 82 -4.76 3.68 0.39
CA GLY A 82 -4.01 4.88 0.05
C GLY A 82 -3.57 5.68 1.28
N PHE A 83 -3.24 4.99 2.37
CA PHE A 83 -2.71 5.57 3.61
C PHE A 83 -1.19 5.40 3.64
N CYS A 84 -0.47 6.44 3.99
CA CYS A 84 0.97 6.40 4.20
C CYS A 84 1.32 7.05 5.54
N SER A 85 1.83 6.25 6.45
CA SER A 85 2.30 6.65 7.78
C SER A 85 3.73 6.16 8.01
N SER A 86 4.47 6.85 8.86
CA SER A 86 5.76 6.36 9.35
C SER A 86 5.59 5.20 10.34
N GLY A 87 6.69 4.51 10.64
CA GLY A 87 6.69 3.37 11.57
C GLY A 87 6.66 2.03 10.86
N TRP A 88 6.44 0.99 11.65
CA TRP A 88 6.48 -0.41 11.24
C TRP A 88 5.18 -1.11 11.65
N SER A 89 4.96 -2.33 11.15
CA SER A 89 3.80 -3.16 11.55
C SER A 89 3.84 -3.62 13.02
N LEU A 90 4.99 -3.49 13.67
CA LEU A 90 5.18 -3.76 15.08
C LEU A 90 5.16 -2.43 15.86
N ASP A 91 4.45 -2.42 17.00
CA ASP A 91 4.39 -1.25 17.87
C ASP A 91 5.78 -0.76 18.25
N GLN A 92 5.98 0.55 18.20
CA GLN A 92 7.29 1.16 18.41
C GLN A 92 7.85 0.88 19.81
N GLU A 93 6.99 0.79 20.85
CA GLU A 93 7.40 0.40 22.19
C GLU A 93 7.99 -1.03 22.25
N ILE A 94 7.49 -1.94 21.42
CA ILE A 94 8.04 -3.30 21.35
C ILE A 94 9.41 -3.28 20.67
N ILE A 95 9.57 -2.43 19.65
CA ILE A 95 10.87 -2.23 18.98
C ILE A 95 11.87 -1.63 19.97
N GLU A 96 11.48 -0.61 20.74
CA GLU A 96 12.32 -0.03 21.80
C GLU A 96 12.77 -1.07 22.82
N LYS A 97 11.85 -1.89 23.32
CA LYS A 97 12.18 -2.96 24.28
C LYS A 97 13.16 -3.97 23.72
N LYS A 98 13.10 -4.27 22.41
CA LYS A 98 13.98 -5.26 21.78
C LYS A 98 15.35 -4.70 21.39
N LEU A 99 15.41 -3.48 20.89
CA LEU A 99 16.61 -2.91 20.27
C LEU A 99 17.27 -1.80 21.10
N GLY A 100 16.58 -1.29 22.12
CA GLY A 100 16.93 -0.08 22.83
C GLY A 100 16.58 1.19 22.05
N LEU A 101 16.44 2.32 22.74
CA LEU A 101 15.94 3.58 22.16
C LEU A 101 16.79 4.09 20.99
N LYS A 102 18.13 3.99 21.07
CA LYS A 102 19.03 4.47 20.01
C LYS A 102 18.75 3.77 18.69
N LYS A 103 18.79 2.44 18.66
CA LYS A 103 18.53 1.66 17.44
C LYS A 103 17.09 1.78 16.98
N SER A 104 16.15 1.92 17.91
CA SER A 104 14.75 2.16 17.60
C SER A 104 14.54 3.47 16.84
N LYS A 105 15.25 4.55 17.23
CA LYS A 105 15.26 5.82 16.49
C LYS A 105 15.82 5.68 15.09
N GLU A 106 16.94 4.98 14.93
CA GLU A 106 17.54 4.70 13.62
C GLU A 106 16.56 3.93 12.72
N PHE A 107 15.87 2.93 13.27
CA PHE A 107 14.86 2.15 12.56
C PHE A 107 13.65 2.99 12.16
N PHE A 108 13.16 3.84 13.06
CA PHE A 108 12.06 4.76 12.78
C PHE A 108 12.43 5.76 11.68
N GLN A 109 13.65 6.29 11.71
CA GLN A 109 14.15 7.21 10.67
C GLN A 109 14.14 6.60 9.27
N ILE A 110 14.41 5.30 9.13
CA ILE A 110 14.30 4.61 7.84
C ILE A 110 12.85 4.67 7.32
N SER A 111 11.87 4.44 8.18
CA SER A 111 10.45 4.53 7.78
C SER A 111 10.04 5.96 7.42
N LEU A 112 10.52 6.93 8.19
CA LEU A 112 10.25 8.35 7.94
C LEU A 112 10.88 8.82 6.61
N ASN A 113 12.09 8.35 6.28
CA ASN A 113 12.71 8.61 5.00
C ASN A 113 11.89 8.04 3.83
N GLY A 114 11.33 6.83 4.00
CA GLY A 114 10.42 6.22 3.01
C GLY A 114 9.12 7.02 2.83
N LEU A 115 8.52 7.48 3.93
CA LEU A 115 7.34 8.36 3.91
C LEU A 115 7.66 9.67 3.17
N ASN A 116 8.75 10.34 3.51
CA ASN A 116 9.15 11.60 2.90
C ASN A 116 9.45 11.46 1.40
N TRP A 117 10.09 10.35 1.01
CA TRP A 117 10.30 10.03 -0.41
C TRP A 117 8.97 9.90 -1.16
N LEU A 118 8.02 9.11 -0.63
CA LEU A 118 6.71 8.94 -1.29
C LEU A 118 5.92 10.25 -1.29
N LYS A 119 6.00 11.05 -0.22
CA LYS A 119 5.41 12.39 -0.14
C LYS A 119 5.96 13.31 -1.23
N SER A 120 7.27 13.29 -1.49
CA SER A 120 7.88 14.08 -2.57
C SER A 120 7.37 13.65 -3.95
N ILE A 121 7.25 12.35 -4.20
CA ILE A 121 6.67 11.82 -5.44
C ILE A 121 5.21 12.29 -5.63
N CYS A 122 4.40 12.22 -4.56
CA CYS A 122 3.01 12.70 -4.62
C CYS A 122 2.92 14.20 -4.92
N LYS A 123 3.85 15.01 -4.41
CA LYS A 123 3.89 16.45 -4.64
C LYS A 123 4.45 16.83 -6.02
N GLU A 124 5.19 15.95 -6.67
CA GLU A 124 5.71 16.12 -8.03
C GLU A 124 4.63 15.99 -9.10
N CYS A 125 3.65 15.13 -8.89
CA CYS A 125 2.56 14.93 -9.85
C CYS A 125 1.39 15.88 -9.58
N SER A 126 0.51 16.04 -10.60
CA SER A 126 -0.67 16.90 -10.45
C SER A 126 -1.58 16.44 -9.29
N PRO A 127 -2.30 17.38 -8.66
CA PRO A 127 -3.25 17.04 -7.58
C PRO A 127 -4.33 16.04 -8.00
N SER A 128 -4.75 16.02 -9.26
CA SER A 128 -5.72 15.06 -9.78
C SER A 128 -5.15 13.64 -9.78
N ILE A 129 -3.90 13.46 -10.18
CA ILE A 129 -3.20 12.18 -10.21
C ILE A 129 -2.95 11.69 -8.78
N SER A 130 -2.29 12.51 -7.96
CA SER A 130 -1.87 12.09 -6.62
C SER A 130 -3.04 11.98 -5.64
N GLN A 131 -4.03 12.86 -5.74
CA GLN A 131 -5.11 13.03 -4.75
C GLN A 131 -4.55 13.13 -3.33
N PHE A 132 -3.36 13.75 -3.23
CA PHE A 132 -2.60 13.87 -2.00
C PHE A 132 -3.30 14.79 -1.00
N ARG A 133 -3.42 14.32 0.24
CA ARG A 133 -3.91 15.12 1.38
C ARG A 133 -3.15 14.72 2.64
N GLU A 134 -2.62 15.69 3.36
CA GLU A 134 -1.94 15.47 4.65
C GLU A 134 -2.94 15.17 5.76
N GLY A 135 -2.47 14.48 6.79
CA GLY A 135 -3.18 14.13 7.99
C GLY A 135 -3.84 12.76 7.94
N ILE A 136 -3.46 11.91 8.90
CA ILE A 136 -4.17 10.66 9.22
C ILE A 136 -4.57 10.72 10.70
N LEU A 137 -5.85 10.47 10.95
CA LEU A 137 -6.43 10.47 12.28
C LEU A 137 -6.63 9.04 12.79
N SER A 138 -5.87 8.64 13.80
CA SER A 138 -6.09 7.41 14.54
C SER A 138 -7.11 7.65 15.65
N VAL A 139 -8.23 6.91 15.66
CA VAL A 139 -9.29 7.03 16.67
C VAL A 139 -9.28 5.84 17.63
N HIS A 140 -9.55 6.10 18.90
CA HIS A 140 -9.32 5.15 19.97
C HIS A 140 -10.60 4.89 20.78
N PHE A 141 -10.86 3.61 21.10
CA PHE A 141 -11.94 3.15 21.97
C PHE A 141 -11.54 3.17 23.46
N SER A 142 -10.28 3.44 23.78
CA SER A 142 -9.74 3.26 25.12
C SER A 142 -10.20 4.33 26.09
N GLU A 143 -10.57 3.93 27.30
CA GLU A 143 -10.83 4.83 28.42
C GLU A 143 -9.54 5.38 29.07
N LYS A 144 -8.35 4.87 28.69
CA LYS A 144 -7.05 5.27 29.25
C LYS A 144 -6.51 6.55 28.59
N ILE A 145 -7.30 7.60 28.58
CA ILE A 145 -7.04 8.85 27.85
C ILE A 145 -5.69 9.48 28.26
N LYS A 146 -5.43 9.63 29.57
CA LYS A 146 -4.17 10.20 30.08
C LYS A 146 -2.94 9.39 29.67
N TYR A 147 -3.07 8.07 29.64
CA TYR A 147 -1.99 7.19 29.20
C TYR A 147 -1.67 7.38 27.71
N LEU A 148 -2.69 7.46 26.86
CA LEU A 148 -2.53 7.70 25.43
C LEU A 148 -1.93 9.09 25.15
N GLU A 149 -2.33 10.12 25.87
CA GLU A 149 -1.75 11.47 25.78
C GLU A 149 -0.26 11.44 26.14
N THR A 150 0.10 10.77 27.25
CA THR A 150 1.49 10.62 27.68
C THR A 150 2.31 9.85 26.64
N LEU A 151 1.77 8.79 26.07
CA LEU A 151 2.44 8.03 25.01
C LEU A 151 2.66 8.86 23.73
N CYS A 152 1.67 9.66 23.34
CA CYS A 152 1.78 10.56 22.18
C CYS A 152 2.91 11.57 22.39
N ASN A 153 2.96 12.23 23.56
CA ASN A 153 4.00 13.22 23.91
C ASN A 153 5.39 12.57 23.93
N LYS A 154 5.53 11.42 24.62
CA LYS A 154 6.78 10.67 24.64
C LYS A 154 7.25 10.24 23.27
N PHE A 155 6.31 9.83 22.40
CA PHE A 155 6.61 9.45 21.03
C PHE A 155 7.14 10.66 20.24
N ASN A 156 6.48 11.82 20.36
CA ASN A 156 6.94 13.06 19.72
C ASN A 156 8.36 13.45 20.18
N GLU A 157 8.63 13.42 21.48
CA GLU A 157 9.95 13.72 22.05
C GLU A 157 11.02 12.73 21.58
N ASN A 158 10.70 11.43 21.59
CA ASN A 158 11.66 10.39 21.23
C ASN A 158 11.99 10.38 19.75
N TYR A 159 11.02 10.61 18.87
CA TYR A 159 11.17 10.43 17.42
C TYR A 159 11.17 11.72 16.62
N GLY A 160 10.98 12.88 17.27
CA GLY A 160 11.02 14.19 16.61
C GLY A 160 9.86 14.42 15.64
N VAL A 161 8.69 13.83 15.92
CA VAL A 161 7.47 14.02 15.15
C VAL A 161 6.50 14.96 15.90
N ASN A 162 5.45 15.41 15.23
CA ASN A 162 4.47 16.34 15.80
C ASN A 162 3.04 15.77 15.68
N ASN A 163 2.80 14.69 16.41
CA ASN A 163 1.46 14.13 16.53
C ASN A 163 0.63 14.95 17.51
N ILE A 164 -0.63 15.19 17.20
CA ILE A 164 -1.55 15.95 18.05
C ILE A 164 -2.52 14.98 18.72
N PHE A 165 -2.50 14.95 20.06
CA PHE A 165 -3.49 14.22 20.83
C PHE A 165 -4.79 15.02 20.91
N LEU A 166 -5.91 14.39 20.53
CA LEU A 166 -7.25 14.96 20.55
C LEU A 166 -8.09 14.29 21.64
N LYS A 167 -8.56 15.08 22.61
CA LYS A 167 -9.59 14.65 23.55
C LYS A 167 -10.93 14.53 22.84
N LYS A 168 -11.92 13.92 23.51
CA LYS A 168 -13.24 13.65 22.91
C LYS A 168 -13.91 14.89 22.31
N GLU A 169 -13.79 16.03 22.97
CA GLU A 169 -14.41 17.29 22.55
C GLU A 169 -13.75 17.83 21.24
N ASP A 170 -12.43 17.73 21.13
CA ASP A 170 -11.70 18.14 19.94
C ASP A 170 -11.83 17.11 18.80
N LEU A 171 -11.88 15.83 19.17
CA LEU A 171 -12.15 14.74 18.22
C LEU A 171 -13.52 14.89 17.57
N ALA A 172 -14.54 15.30 18.32
CA ALA A 172 -15.91 15.48 17.83
C ALA A 172 -16.02 16.53 16.70
N ARG A 173 -15.05 17.45 16.58
CA ARG A 173 -14.97 18.40 15.46
C ARG A 173 -14.55 17.73 14.14
N ASN A 174 -13.94 16.55 14.22
CA ASN A 174 -13.50 15.77 13.07
C ASN A 174 -14.41 14.56 12.81
N ILE A 175 -14.70 13.81 13.87
CA ILE A 175 -15.60 12.67 13.86
C ILE A 175 -16.44 12.65 15.14
N ASN A 176 -17.73 12.88 14.98
CA ASN A 176 -18.70 12.88 16.09
C ASN A 176 -19.33 11.49 16.22
N SER A 177 -18.66 10.62 16.97
CA SER A 177 -19.12 9.26 17.22
C SER A 177 -19.05 8.96 18.72
N PRO A 178 -20.10 8.32 19.30
CA PRO A 178 -20.06 7.90 20.70
C PRO A 178 -19.03 6.78 20.96
N LEU A 179 -18.58 6.11 19.92
CA LEU A 179 -17.67 4.97 20.02
C LEU A 179 -16.23 5.36 20.40
N TYR A 180 -15.80 6.55 20.02
CA TYR A 180 -14.40 6.96 20.19
C TYR A 180 -14.24 7.94 21.35
N SER A 181 -13.23 7.69 22.18
CA SER A 181 -12.93 8.50 23.38
C SER A 181 -11.82 9.53 23.17
N SER A 182 -10.95 9.30 22.19
CA SER A 182 -9.83 10.17 21.88
C SER A 182 -9.30 9.86 20.47
N GLY A 183 -8.39 10.70 19.97
CA GLY A 183 -7.69 10.49 18.72
C GLY A 183 -6.26 10.99 18.76
N ILE A 184 -5.46 10.54 17.81
CA ILE A 184 -4.12 11.06 17.53
C ILE A 184 -4.07 11.43 16.05
N LEU A 185 -3.83 12.71 15.77
CA LEU A 185 -3.63 13.20 14.42
C LEU A 185 -2.13 13.21 14.10
N ASP A 186 -1.74 12.42 13.12
CA ASP A 186 -0.41 12.43 12.52
C ASP A 186 -0.41 13.36 11.31
N ASN A 187 0.20 14.54 11.46
CA ASN A 187 0.27 15.55 10.41
C ASN A 187 1.32 15.23 9.34
N GLU A 188 2.29 14.36 9.62
CA GLU A 188 3.29 13.93 8.64
C GLU A 188 2.75 12.85 7.71
N ALA A 189 1.83 12.04 8.22
CA ALA A 189 1.13 11.03 7.45
C ALA A 189 0.21 11.65 6.40
N PHE A 190 -0.10 10.91 5.36
CA PHE A 190 -0.94 11.40 4.28
C PHE A 190 -1.73 10.29 3.58
N GLN A 191 -2.71 10.68 2.81
CA GLN A 191 -3.47 9.82 1.92
C GLN A 191 -3.21 10.19 0.46
N PHE A 192 -3.36 9.22 -0.44
CA PHE A 192 -3.07 9.41 -1.86
C PHE A 192 -3.81 8.38 -2.74
N ASN A 193 -3.79 8.54 -4.06
CA ASN A 193 -4.25 7.52 -5.01
C ASN A 193 -3.11 6.51 -5.27
N PRO A 194 -3.17 5.30 -4.70
CA PRO A 194 -2.07 4.35 -4.78
C PRO A 194 -1.81 3.86 -6.20
N LEU A 195 -2.85 3.65 -7.01
CA LEU A 195 -2.68 3.18 -8.38
C LEU A 195 -1.99 4.24 -9.24
N ASN A 196 -2.51 5.46 -9.25
CA ASN A 196 -1.94 6.54 -10.07
C ASN A 196 -0.50 6.86 -9.69
N ILE A 197 -0.17 6.85 -8.40
CA ILE A 197 1.22 7.09 -7.96
C ILE A 197 2.16 5.97 -8.38
N MET A 198 1.74 4.70 -8.29
CA MET A 198 2.58 3.59 -8.78
C MET A 198 2.81 3.67 -10.29
N LEU A 199 1.79 4.02 -11.05
CA LEU A 199 1.89 4.21 -12.49
C LEU A 199 2.77 5.42 -12.85
N PHE A 200 2.67 6.51 -12.11
CA PHE A 200 3.53 7.69 -12.29
C PHE A 200 5.02 7.37 -12.02
N ILE A 201 5.32 6.61 -10.95
CA ILE A 201 6.70 6.15 -10.70
C ILE A 201 7.20 5.28 -11.85
N ALA A 202 6.38 4.36 -12.34
CA ALA A 202 6.75 3.48 -13.44
C ALA A 202 6.98 4.26 -14.74
N GLU A 203 6.14 5.23 -15.05
CA GLU A 203 6.30 6.13 -16.22
C GLU A 203 7.65 6.86 -16.17
N LYS A 204 8.01 7.46 -15.04
CA LYS A 204 9.32 8.12 -14.85
C LYS A 204 10.49 7.16 -15.08
N LEU A 205 10.38 5.91 -14.61
CA LEU A 205 11.42 4.90 -14.78
C LEU A 205 11.60 4.46 -16.23
N ILE A 206 10.50 4.38 -16.99
CA ILE A 206 10.55 3.96 -18.40
C ILE A 206 11.16 5.03 -19.29
N ILE A 207 10.84 6.29 -19.05
CA ILE A 207 11.45 7.42 -19.81
C ILE A 207 12.98 7.39 -19.70
N ASN A 208 13.51 7.02 -18.55
CA ASN A 208 14.94 7.01 -18.28
C ASN A 208 15.64 5.71 -18.73
N ASN A 209 14.95 4.58 -18.64
CA ASN A 209 15.55 3.27 -18.93
C ASN A 209 14.44 2.21 -19.16
N ASN A 210 14.31 1.72 -20.37
CA ASN A 210 13.28 0.74 -20.76
C ASN A 210 13.58 -0.69 -20.23
N SER A 211 13.69 -0.84 -18.91
CA SER A 211 14.01 -2.09 -18.22
C SER A 211 12.89 -2.58 -17.27
N ILE A 212 11.65 -2.19 -17.58
CA ILE A 212 10.43 -2.68 -16.91
C ILE A 212 9.60 -3.46 -17.92
N PHE A 213 9.18 -4.65 -17.53
CA PHE A 213 8.45 -5.58 -18.40
C PHE A 213 7.20 -6.11 -17.69
N GLU A 214 6.04 -5.87 -18.29
CA GLU A 214 4.75 -6.44 -17.88
C GLU A 214 4.54 -7.81 -18.56
N TYR A 215 3.54 -8.56 -18.12
CA TYR A 215 3.18 -9.90 -18.66
C TYR A 215 4.38 -10.85 -18.75
N SER A 216 5.29 -10.72 -17.77
CA SER A 216 6.59 -11.39 -17.74
C SER A 216 6.72 -12.26 -16.49
N LYS A 217 5.82 -13.24 -16.36
CA LYS A 217 5.76 -14.16 -15.22
C LYS A 217 7.04 -15.00 -15.13
N VAL A 218 7.71 -14.95 -13.98
CA VAL A 218 8.85 -15.83 -13.69
C VAL A 218 8.34 -17.25 -13.45
N LYS A 219 8.90 -18.21 -14.19
CA LYS A 219 8.60 -19.64 -14.09
C LYS A 219 9.58 -20.38 -13.18
N LYS A 220 10.87 -20.05 -13.32
CA LYS A 220 11.94 -20.78 -12.63
C LYS A 220 13.13 -19.88 -12.32
N ILE A 221 13.75 -20.14 -11.17
CA ILE A 221 15.01 -19.53 -10.77
C ILE A 221 16.02 -20.64 -10.46
N LYS A 222 17.18 -20.60 -11.10
CA LYS A 222 18.31 -21.50 -10.87
C LYS A 222 19.52 -20.68 -10.48
N LYS A 223 20.17 -21.02 -9.37
CA LYS A 223 21.48 -20.49 -9.01
C LYS A 223 22.57 -21.36 -9.65
N LYS A 224 23.52 -20.74 -10.36
CA LYS A 224 24.71 -21.37 -10.92
C LYS A 224 25.92 -20.55 -10.53
N LYS A 225 26.82 -21.11 -9.70
CA LYS A 225 27.98 -20.37 -9.15
C LYS A 225 27.50 -19.10 -8.43
N SER A 226 27.96 -17.93 -8.86
CA SER A 226 27.65 -16.62 -8.30
C SER A 226 26.45 -15.91 -8.96
N GLU A 227 25.80 -16.51 -9.95
CA GLU A 227 24.73 -15.90 -10.73
C GLU A 227 23.45 -16.69 -10.67
N PHE A 228 22.34 -16.00 -10.93
CA PHE A 228 21.02 -16.58 -11.08
C PHE A 228 20.62 -16.57 -12.55
N TYR A 229 19.96 -17.63 -12.99
CA TYR A 229 19.33 -17.80 -14.29
C TYR A 229 17.83 -17.90 -14.10
N ILE A 230 17.10 -16.95 -14.67
CA ILE A 230 15.67 -16.76 -14.46
C ILE A 230 14.93 -17.01 -15.76
N GLU A 231 14.08 -18.03 -15.78
CA GLU A 231 13.24 -18.40 -16.92
C GLU A 231 11.88 -17.71 -16.81
N ILE A 232 11.51 -16.94 -17.84
CA ILE A 232 10.21 -16.30 -17.99
C ILE A 232 9.26 -17.27 -18.70
N SER A 233 7.97 -17.23 -18.40
CA SER A 233 6.98 -18.19 -18.92
C SER A 233 6.82 -18.16 -20.44
N ASN A 234 7.18 -17.07 -21.10
CA ASN A 234 7.15 -16.91 -22.54
C ASN A 234 8.47 -17.34 -23.26
N GLY A 235 9.41 -17.95 -22.53
CA GLY A 235 10.68 -18.44 -23.07
C GLY A 235 11.87 -17.48 -22.90
N GLY A 236 11.65 -16.26 -22.41
CA GLY A 236 12.74 -15.33 -22.12
C GLY A 236 13.63 -15.81 -20.98
N VAL A 237 14.91 -15.42 -20.96
CA VAL A 237 15.88 -15.76 -19.93
C VAL A 237 16.63 -14.51 -19.46
N ILE A 238 16.65 -14.28 -18.17
CA ILE A 238 17.44 -13.19 -17.56
C ILE A 238 18.55 -13.80 -16.70
N ARG A 239 19.75 -13.28 -16.83
CA ARG A 239 20.88 -13.59 -15.97
C ARG A 239 21.13 -12.42 -15.02
N ALA A 240 21.17 -12.68 -13.70
CA ALA A 240 21.34 -11.65 -12.70
C ALA A 240 22.31 -12.07 -11.59
N ARG A 241 23.05 -11.12 -11.04
CA ARG A 241 23.91 -11.36 -9.86
C ARG A 241 23.06 -11.42 -8.58
N ARG A 242 21.99 -10.66 -8.54
CA ARG A 242 21.04 -10.59 -7.41
C ARG A 242 19.61 -10.75 -7.90
N VAL A 243 18.78 -11.36 -7.08
CA VAL A 243 17.33 -11.47 -7.33
C VAL A 243 16.59 -10.98 -6.09
N VAL A 244 15.66 -10.05 -6.30
CA VAL A 244 14.78 -9.54 -5.26
C VAL A 244 13.36 -9.99 -5.53
N LEU A 245 12.75 -10.67 -4.57
CA LEU A 245 11.35 -11.09 -4.61
C LEU A 245 10.48 -10.00 -4.00
N ALA A 246 9.91 -9.14 -4.83
CA ALA A 246 8.98 -8.07 -4.43
C ALA A 246 7.51 -8.46 -4.71
N THR A 247 7.20 -9.76 -4.62
CA THR A 247 5.93 -10.35 -5.06
C THR A 247 4.81 -10.25 -4.03
N GLY A 248 5.10 -9.76 -2.82
CA GLY A 248 4.12 -9.67 -1.73
C GLY A 248 3.44 -11.00 -1.42
N GLY A 249 2.14 -10.97 -1.14
CA GLY A 249 1.31 -12.16 -0.92
C GLY A 249 1.02 -12.97 -2.18
N TYR A 250 1.38 -12.48 -3.36
CA TYR A 250 1.09 -13.13 -4.64
C TYR A 250 2.20 -14.08 -5.11
N LEU A 251 3.19 -14.35 -4.27
CA LEU A 251 4.23 -15.33 -4.60
C LEU A 251 3.58 -16.65 -4.98
N SER A 252 3.59 -16.93 -6.27
CA SER A 252 3.13 -18.19 -6.85
C SER A 252 4.26 -19.21 -6.79
N GLU A 253 3.99 -20.43 -7.24
CA GLU A 253 4.98 -21.48 -7.35
C GLU A 253 6.04 -21.09 -8.39
N ILE A 254 7.14 -20.52 -7.91
CA ILE A 254 8.35 -20.32 -8.71
C ILE A 254 9.25 -21.54 -8.46
N SER A 255 9.50 -22.33 -9.50
CA SER A 255 10.38 -23.49 -9.40
C SER A 255 11.81 -23.06 -8.99
N GLY A 256 12.37 -23.72 -8.00
CA GLY A 256 13.68 -23.40 -7.42
C GLY A 256 13.63 -22.54 -6.15
N ILE A 257 12.44 -22.13 -5.69
CA ILE A 257 12.26 -21.39 -4.43
C ILE A 257 11.22 -22.07 -3.57
N ASN A 258 11.54 -22.33 -2.33
CA ASN A 258 10.63 -22.93 -1.35
C ASN A 258 10.39 -22.01 -0.15
N ILE A 259 9.89 -20.79 -0.43
CA ILE A 259 9.61 -19.78 0.59
C ILE A 259 8.13 -19.80 1.05
N ASN A 260 7.24 -20.40 0.26
CA ASN A 260 5.79 -20.41 0.55
C ASN A 260 5.44 -21.01 1.92
N LYS A 261 6.24 -21.94 2.43
CA LYS A 261 6.05 -22.53 3.77
C LYS A 261 6.27 -21.55 4.93
N TYR A 262 6.89 -20.39 4.66
CA TYR A 262 7.14 -19.35 5.66
C TYR A 262 6.19 -18.17 5.51
N LEU A 263 5.30 -18.17 4.51
CA LEU A 263 4.37 -17.10 4.22
C LEU A 263 2.96 -17.45 4.65
N PHE A 264 2.40 -16.61 5.51
CA PHE A 264 0.99 -16.67 5.86
C PHE A 264 0.24 -15.59 5.08
N LYS A 265 -0.71 -15.99 4.24
CA LYS A 265 -1.42 -15.08 3.35
C LYS A 265 -2.75 -14.67 3.95
N PHE A 266 -3.02 -13.36 3.95
CA PHE A 266 -4.29 -12.79 4.34
C PHE A 266 -4.90 -12.02 3.18
N ILE A 267 -6.23 -12.01 3.11
CA ILE A 267 -7.01 -11.13 2.25
C ILE A 267 -7.61 -10.06 3.13
N THR A 268 -7.49 -8.80 2.69
CA THR A 268 -8.23 -7.67 3.23
C THR A 268 -9.16 -7.14 2.15
N SER A 269 -10.30 -6.57 2.55
CA SER A 269 -11.30 -6.07 1.63
C SER A 269 -11.46 -4.57 1.75
N ILE A 270 -11.67 -3.92 0.61
CA ILE A 270 -12.01 -2.50 0.52
C ILE A 270 -13.31 -2.39 -0.26
N ALA A 271 -14.23 -1.56 0.21
CA ALA A 271 -15.43 -1.18 -0.49
C ALA A 271 -15.44 0.33 -0.75
N VAL A 272 -16.07 0.74 -1.83
CA VAL A 272 -16.32 2.15 -2.14
C VAL A 272 -17.82 2.32 -2.30
N THR A 273 -18.38 3.31 -1.61
CA THR A 273 -19.82 3.61 -1.65
C THR A 273 -20.20 4.40 -2.90
N GLU A 274 -21.47 4.56 -3.14
CA GLU A 274 -21.98 5.68 -3.95
C GLU A 274 -21.61 7.02 -3.27
N PRO A 275 -21.67 8.16 -3.99
CA PRO A 275 -21.42 9.46 -3.40
C PRO A 275 -22.32 9.71 -2.19
N VAL A 276 -21.72 10.08 -1.07
CA VAL A 276 -22.44 10.27 0.19
C VAL A 276 -23.13 11.63 0.20
N CYS A 277 -24.42 11.64 -0.03
CA CYS A 277 -25.24 12.86 -0.09
C CYS A 277 -25.92 13.22 1.26
N SER A 278 -25.93 12.30 2.21
CA SER A 278 -26.62 12.48 3.50
C SER A 278 -25.99 13.58 4.34
N LYS A 279 -26.79 14.58 4.75
CA LYS A 279 -26.37 15.62 5.70
C LYS A 279 -25.94 15.00 7.03
N THR A 280 -26.64 13.97 7.50
CA THR A 280 -26.35 13.28 8.77
C THR A 280 -24.94 12.69 8.75
N PHE A 281 -24.54 12.07 7.65
CA PHE A 281 -23.21 11.49 7.52
C PHE A 281 -22.13 12.56 7.52
N LYS A 282 -22.34 13.66 6.79
CA LYS A 282 -21.40 14.80 6.75
C LYS A 282 -21.29 15.52 8.11
N ASN A 283 -22.35 15.50 8.90
CA ASN A 283 -22.33 16.08 10.25
C ASN A 283 -21.54 15.20 11.24
N ASN A 284 -21.46 13.89 11.00
CA ASN A 284 -20.72 12.98 11.87
C ASN A 284 -19.25 12.85 11.48
N ILE A 285 -18.91 13.04 10.19
CA ILE A 285 -17.51 13.06 9.71
C ILE A 285 -17.31 14.37 8.96
N SER A 286 -16.74 15.35 9.67
CA SER A 286 -16.55 16.72 9.15
C SER A 286 -15.12 17.01 8.70
N THR A 287 -14.24 16.01 8.73
CA THR A 287 -12.85 16.12 8.32
C THR A 287 -12.58 15.51 6.95
N ASN A 288 -11.51 15.98 6.32
CA ASN A 288 -10.92 15.37 5.13
C ASN A 288 -9.73 14.45 5.44
N TYR A 289 -9.40 14.23 6.70
CA TYR A 289 -8.38 13.29 7.09
C TYR A 289 -8.78 11.86 6.75
N ALA A 290 -7.81 11.03 6.42
CA ALA A 290 -8.03 9.60 6.43
C ALA A 290 -8.09 9.12 7.89
N ILE A 291 -9.01 8.23 8.20
CA ILE A 291 -9.30 7.81 9.58
C ILE A 291 -9.09 6.31 9.69
N HIS A 292 -8.45 5.86 10.77
CA HIS A 292 -8.43 4.46 11.14
C HIS A 292 -8.62 4.29 12.64
N ASP A 293 -9.19 3.17 13.06
CA ASP A 293 -9.30 2.85 14.47
C ASP A 293 -8.12 1.98 14.96
N ASN A 294 -7.95 1.90 16.29
CA ASN A 294 -6.81 1.24 16.92
C ASN A 294 -6.99 -0.28 17.13
N ARG A 295 -7.97 -0.91 16.49
CA ARG A 295 -8.13 -2.37 16.54
C ARG A 295 -7.17 -3.07 15.57
N ARG A 296 -6.74 -4.30 15.87
CA ARG A 296 -5.84 -5.08 15.00
C ARG A 296 -6.42 -5.34 13.61
N ALA A 297 -7.73 -5.55 13.51
CA ALA A 297 -8.47 -5.69 12.26
C ALA A 297 -9.51 -4.56 12.20
N GLY A 298 -9.05 -3.34 12.46
CA GLY A 298 -9.85 -2.16 12.59
C GLY A 298 -10.40 -1.66 11.27
N ASN A 299 -11.32 -0.72 11.38
CA ASN A 299 -11.81 0.02 10.23
C ASN A 299 -10.77 1.06 9.83
N TYR A 300 -10.67 1.31 8.53
CA TYR A 300 -9.99 2.48 7.99
C TYR A 300 -10.81 3.02 6.82
N PHE A 301 -10.95 4.33 6.76
CA PHE A 301 -11.80 4.96 5.77
C PHE A 301 -11.37 6.38 5.45
N ARG A 302 -11.74 6.83 4.26
CA ARG A 302 -11.50 8.19 3.80
C ARG A 302 -12.50 8.60 2.74
N PHE A 303 -12.74 9.90 2.59
CA PHE A 303 -13.49 10.42 1.45
C PHE A 303 -12.60 10.47 0.20
N LEU A 304 -13.18 10.03 -0.90
CA LEU A 304 -12.61 10.18 -2.24
C LEU A 304 -13.00 11.54 -2.84
N PRO A 305 -12.29 12.03 -3.86
CA PRO A 305 -12.56 13.35 -4.45
C PRO A 305 -13.98 13.53 -4.97
N ASP A 306 -14.62 12.46 -5.43
CA ASP A 306 -15.99 12.43 -5.95
C ASP A 306 -17.07 12.33 -4.86
N GLY A 307 -16.68 12.43 -3.59
CA GLY A 307 -17.59 12.37 -2.45
C GLY A 307 -18.00 10.96 -2.02
N ARG A 308 -17.44 9.92 -2.59
CA ARG A 308 -17.62 8.53 -2.14
C ARG A 308 -16.80 8.28 -0.88
N LEU A 309 -17.23 7.30 -0.08
CA LEU A 309 -16.47 6.80 1.04
C LEU A 309 -15.75 5.51 0.65
N LEU A 310 -14.43 5.50 0.76
CA LEU A 310 -13.64 4.28 0.73
C LEU A 310 -13.55 3.74 2.16
N TRP A 311 -13.92 2.47 2.33
CA TRP A 311 -13.89 1.79 3.62
C TRP A 311 -13.19 0.45 3.52
N GLY A 312 -12.17 0.24 4.35
CA GLY A 312 -11.46 -1.02 4.47
C GLY A 312 -11.72 -1.67 5.82
N ARG A 313 -11.96 -2.97 5.76
CA ARG A 313 -12.19 -3.84 6.91
C ARG A 313 -11.99 -5.29 6.47
N ASP A 314 -12.07 -6.17 7.44
CA ASP A 314 -12.09 -7.61 7.23
C ASP A 314 -10.71 -8.18 6.84
N ILE A 315 -10.19 -9.01 7.73
CA ILE A 315 -8.97 -9.76 7.50
C ILE A 315 -9.33 -11.24 7.53
N ARG A 316 -9.10 -11.94 6.42
CA ARG A 316 -9.38 -13.38 6.31
C ARG A 316 -8.09 -14.13 6.03
N SER A 317 -7.86 -15.21 6.78
CA SER A 317 -6.84 -16.20 6.44
C SER A 317 -7.36 -17.08 5.31
N VAL A 318 -6.51 -17.41 4.35
CA VAL A 318 -6.87 -18.23 3.21
C VAL A 318 -6.10 -19.55 3.25
N GLY A 319 -6.79 -20.63 3.55
CA GLY A 319 -6.19 -21.98 3.56
C GLY A 319 -5.82 -22.47 2.15
N LYS A 320 -6.65 -22.17 1.14
CA LYS A 320 -6.33 -22.27 -0.29
C LYS A 320 -6.77 -20.98 -0.96
N PHE A 321 -5.91 -20.38 -1.74
CA PHE A 321 -6.19 -19.12 -2.44
C PHE A 321 -7.36 -19.32 -3.41
N SER A 322 -8.54 -18.87 -3.06
CA SER A 322 -9.64 -18.74 -4.03
C SER A 322 -9.32 -17.58 -4.94
N ARG A 323 -9.17 -17.86 -6.23
CA ARG A 323 -8.90 -16.84 -7.26
C ARG A 323 -10.09 -15.91 -7.53
N ASN A 324 -11.27 -16.26 -7.02
CA ASN A 324 -12.49 -15.46 -7.14
C ASN A 324 -13.08 -15.26 -5.74
N PRO A 325 -12.72 -14.19 -5.01
CA PRO A 325 -13.46 -13.84 -3.83
C PRO A 325 -14.90 -13.52 -4.25
N LYS A 326 -15.87 -14.18 -3.60
CA LYS A 326 -17.29 -13.83 -3.80
C LYS A 326 -17.51 -12.38 -3.41
N PRO A 327 -18.42 -11.65 -4.08
CA PRO A 327 -18.83 -10.32 -3.66
C PRO A 327 -19.22 -10.35 -2.20
N PHE A 328 -18.79 -9.36 -1.48
CA PHE A 328 -18.94 -9.29 -0.04
C PHE A 328 -19.73 -8.02 0.28
N PHE A 329 -20.84 -8.20 0.97
CA PHE A 329 -21.64 -7.08 1.49
C PHE A 329 -21.09 -6.67 2.85
N MET A 330 -20.72 -5.42 2.99
CA MET A 330 -20.25 -4.85 4.25
C MET A 330 -21.36 -4.03 4.87
N HIS A 331 -21.86 -4.47 6.04
CA HIS A 331 -22.67 -3.60 6.90
C HIS A 331 -21.73 -2.59 7.58
N ILE A 332 -21.98 -1.33 7.38
CA ILE A 332 -21.27 -0.24 8.03
C ILE A 332 -22.19 0.31 9.11
N ASP A 333 -21.90 -0.04 10.36
CA ASP A 333 -22.48 0.59 11.54
C ASP A 333 -21.57 1.77 11.93
N ILE A 334 -22.07 2.98 11.79
CA ILE A 334 -21.39 4.23 12.15
C ILE A 334 -22.10 4.85 13.35
#